data_5e84a7e3f3062e528b4548c31e529272
#
_entry.id   5e84a7e3f3062e528b4548c31e529272
#
_cell.length_a   1.000
_cell.length_b   1.000
_cell.length_c   1.000
_cell.angle_alpha   90.00
_cell.angle_beta   90.00
_cell.angle_gamma   90.00
#
_symmetry.space_group_name_H-M   'P 1'
#
loop_
_entity.id
_entity.type
_entity.pdbx_description
1 polymer ?
#
loop_
_entity_poly.entity_id
_entity_poly.type
_entity_poly.pdbx_seq_one_letter_code
_entity_poly.pdbx_strand_id
1 'polypeptide(L)'
;MPDKSGMNYQTMREMAKEFSAAEKQLQETLSAVKKLGKDMEGGALQGQAGETFTAAINGALTKALQKLSGKMKELAGDIEGARAFYEDGETKSQSRFK
;
A
#
# COMPACT_ATOMS: atom_id res chain seq x y z
N MET A 1 8.62 2.25 -24.44
CA MET A 1 7.84 1.92 -25.63
C MET A 1 6.62 1.10 -25.26
N PRO A 2 5.46 1.48 -25.74
CA PRO A 2 4.30 0.60 -25.57
C PRO A 2 4.48 -0.67 -26.41
N ASP A 3 3.99 -1.77 -25.90
CA ASP A 3 4.01 -3.04 -26.59
C ASP A 3 2.81 -3.16 -27.54
N LYS A 4 2.63 -4.32 -28.17
CA LYS A 4 1.57 -4.56 -29.15
C LYS A 4 0.16 -4.43 -28.57
N SER A 5 -0.02 -4.64 -27.27
CA SER A 5 -1.32 -4.50 -26.61
C SER A 5 -1.57 -3.08 -26.12
N GLY A 6 -0.64 -2.16 -26.33
CA GLY A 6 -0.72 -0.79 -25.84
C GLY A 6 -0.32 -0.63 -24.39
N MET A 7 0.15 -1.67 -23.76
CA MET A 7 0.59 -1.63 -22.37
C MET A 7 2.07 -1.26 -22.29
N ASN A 8 2.39 -0.42 -21.32
CA ASN A 8 3.79 -0.10 -21.01
C ASN A 8 4.19 -0.89 -19.76
N TYR A 9 4.84 -2.02 -19.97
CA TYR A 9 5.22 -2.93 -18.88
C TYR A 9 6.23 -2.31 -17.93
N GLN A 10 7.13 -1.48 -18.45
CA GLN A 10 8.09 -0.78 -17.62
C GLN A 10 7.38 0.18 -16.65
N THR A 11 6.43 0.94 -17.16
CA THR A 11 5.61 1.85 -16.34
C THR A 11 4.81 1.06 -15.30
N MET A 12 4.24 -0.08 -15.69
CA MET A 12 3.50 -0.94 -14.75
C MET A 12 4.39 -1.44 -13.62
N ARG A 13 5.64 -1.85 -13.92
CA ARG A 13 6.59 -2.25 -12.88
C ARG A 13 6.91 -1.10 -11.93
N GLU A 14 7.11 0.10 -12.49
CA GLU A 14 7.40 1.29 -11.68
C GLU A 14 6.22 1.64 -10.79
N MET A 15 5.00 1.58 -11.31
CA MET A 15 3.79 1.82 -10.52
C MET A 15 3.65 0.81 -9.39
N ALA A 16 3.87 -0.47 -9.67
CA ALA A 16 3.81 -1.50 -8.65
C ALA A 16 4.84 -1.26 -7.55
N LYS A 17 6.06 -0.85 -7.91
CA LYS A 17 7.09 -0.50 -6.93
C LYS A 17 6.68 0.69 -6.08
N GLU A 18 6.10 1.72 -6.69
CA GLU A 18 5.66 2.90 -5.97
C GLU A 18 4.53 2.57 -4.98
N PHE A 19 3.57 1.74 -5.38
CA PHE A 19 2.51 1.30 -4.46
C PHE A 19 3.08 0.46 -3.32
N SER A 20 4.05 -0.42 -3.61
CA SER A 20 4.73 -1.19 -2.55
C SER A 20 5.50 -0.30 -1.59
N ALA A 21 6.18 0.72 -2.11
CA ALA A 21 6.91 1.68 -1.26
C ALA A 21 5.94 2.48 -0.40
N ALA A 22 4.80 2.90 -0.96
CA ALA A 22 3.77 3.61 -0.21
C ALA A 22 3.18 2.72 0.90
N GLU A 23 2.97 1.43 0.62
CA GLU A 23 2.49 0.48 1.62
C GLU A 23 3.47 0.39 2.79
N LYS A 24 4.78 0.31 2.52
CA LYS A 24 5.80 0.28 3.58
C LYS A 24 5.80 1.55 4.42
N GLN A 25 5.69 2.71 3.76
CA GLN A 25 5.62 3.99 4.47
C GLN A 25 4.38 4.07 5.36
N LEU A 26 3.25 3.57 4.88
CA LEU A 26 2.03 3.53 5.67
C LEU A 26 2.15 2.59 6.86
N GLN A 27 2.85 1.46 6.71
CA GLN A 27 3.13 0.56 7.83
C GLN A 27 4.02 1.21 8.88
N GLU A 28 5.03 1.96 8.47
CA GLU A 28 5.89 2.71 9.38
C GLU A 28 5.08 3.79 10.12
N THR A 29 4.23 4.51 9.39
CA THR A 29 3.35 5.51 9.98
C THR A 29 2.39 4.86 10.97
N LEU A 30 1.83 3.72 10.62
CA LEU A 30 0.93 2.97 11.50
C LEU A 30 1.63 2.59 12.81
N SER A 31 2.87 2.10 12.72
CA SER A 31 3.66 1.76 13.90
C SER A 31 3.90 2.97 14.79
N ALA A 32 4.22 4.12 14.18
CA ALA A 32 4.42 5.36 14.92
C ALA A 32 3.13 5.83 15.59
N VAL A 33 2.01 5.73 14.89
CA VAL A 33 0.69 6.11 15.42
C VAL A 33 0.30 5.21 16.60
N LYS A 34 0.54 3.91 16.48
CA LYS A 34 0.24 2.97 17.57
C LYS A 34 1.08 3.26 18.81
N LYS A 35 2.36 3.58 18.62
CA LYS A 35 3.23 3.97 19.72
C LYS A 35 2.73 5.25 20.38
N LEU A 36 2.37 6.24 19.58
CA LEU A 36 1.81 7.48 20.09
C LEU A 36 0.54 7.23 20.91
N GLY A 37 -0.34 6.35 20.42
CA GLY A 37 -1.55 5.97 21.13
C GLY A 37 -1.27 5.34 22.48
N LYS A 38 -0.24 4.48 22.57
CA LYS A 38 0.18 3.89 23.84
C LYS A 38 0.72 4.94 24.80
N ASP A 39 1.51 5.88 24.31
CA ASP A 39 2.06 6.95 25.14
C ASP A 39 0.93 7.82 25.68
N MET A 40 -0.11 8.07 24.88
CA MET A 40 -1.28 8.82 25.32
C MET A 40 -2.09 8.07 26.39
N GLU A 41 -2.24 6.76 26.23
CA GLU A 41 -2.90 5.92 27.23
C GLU A 41 -2.15 5.94 28.56
N GLY A 42 -0.82 6.09 28.49
CA GLY A 42 0.03 6.21 29.67
C GLY A 42 -0.04 7.56 30.36
N GLY A 43 -0.91 8.46 29.89
CA GLY A 43 -1.16 9.74 30.57
C GLY A 43 -0.44 10.95 29.98
N ALA A 44 0.08 10.85 28.77
CA ALA A 44 0.74 11.98 28.11
C ALA A 44 -0.23 13.15 27.90
N LEU A 45 -1.51 12.86 27.67
CA LEU A 45 -2.58 13.84 27.59
C LEU A 45 -3.65 13.48 28.62
N GLN A 46 -4.05 14.45 29.44
CA GLN A 46 -5.01 14.24 30.49
C GLN A 46 -6.29 15.05 30.24
N GLY A 47 -7.38 14.64 30.92
CA GLY A 47 -8.67 15.27 30.79
C GLY A 47 -9.49 14.70 29.65
N GLN A 48 -10.71 15.21 29.50
CA GLN A 48 -11.68 14.72 28.54
C GLN A 48 -11.19 14.89 27.09
N ALA A 49 -10.55 16.02 26.80
CA ALA A 49 -10.00 16.27 25.48
C ALA A 49 -8.89 15.28 25.12
N GLY A 50 -8.05 14.95 26.11
CA GLY A 50 -7.00 13.95 25.94
C GLY A 50 -7.56 12.56 25.68
N GLU A 51 -8.61 12.18 26.41
CA GLU A 51 -9.29 10.90 26.21
C GLU A 51 -9.91 10.80 24.81
N THR A 52 -10.55 11.86 24.34
CA THR A 52 -11.15 11.91 23.02
C THR A 52 -10.08 11.78 21.93
N PHE A 53 -8.99 12.51 22.07
CA PHE A 53 -7.88 12.46 21.11
C PHE A 53 -7.23 11.07 21.09
N THR A 54 -7.00 10.48 22.28
CA THR A 54 -6.43 9.13 22.39
C THR A 54 -7.32 8.10 21.71
N ALA A 55 -8.64 8.19 21.91
CA ALA A 55 -9.59 7.29 21.26
C ALA A 55 -9.56 7.43 19.74
N ALA A 56 -9.44 8.65 19.23
CA ALA A 56 -9.33 8.89 17.79
C ALA A 56 -8.05 8.26 17.22
N ILE A 57 -6.92 8.40 17.89
CA ILE A 57 -5.65 7.82 17.47
C ILE A 57 -5.74 6.28 17.48
N ASN A 58 -6.21 5.71 18.58
CA ASN A 58 -6.25 4.25 18.76
C ASN A 58 -7.35 3.57 17.94
N GLY A 59 -8.38 4.31 17.53
CA GLY A 59 -9.50 3.76 16.79
C GLY A 59 -9.49 4.15 15.31
N ALA A 60 -10.10 5.29 15.02
CA ALA A 60 -10.39 5.69 13.64
C ALA A 60 -9.13 5.83 12.78
N LEU A 61 -8.10 6.52 13.29
CA LEU A 61 -6.89 6.76 12.52
C LEU A 61 -6.12 5.46 12.25
N THR A 62 -5.95 4.62 13.27
CA THR A 62 -5.27 3.34 13.12
C THR A 62 -5.99 2.46 12.09
N LYS A 63 -7.32 2.39 12.17
CA LYS A 63 -8.11 1.59 11.21
C LYS A 63 -7.99 2.14 9.80
N ALA A 64 -8.03 3.47 9.64
CA ALA A 64 -7.90 4.10 8.33
C ALA A 64 -6.54 3.81 7.69
N LEU A 65 -5.46 3.90 8.48
CA LEU A 65 -4.12 3.61 7.99
C LEU A 65 -3.95 2.14 7.62
N GLN A 66 -4.51 1.22 8.41
CA GLN A 66 -4.48 -0.20 8.10
C GLN A 66 -5.21 -0.50 6.78
N LYS A 67 -6.37 0.10 6.60
CA LYS A 67 -7.16 -0.08 5.39
C LYS A 67 -6.43 0.47 4.17
N LEU A 68 -5.84 1.66 4.28
CA LEU A 68 -5.11 2.28 3.18
C LEU A 68 -3.86 1.48 2.82
N SER A 69 -3.12 1.01 3.82
CA SER A 69 -1.95 0.15 3.61
C SER A 69 -2.34 -1.13 2.87
N GLY A 70 -3.44 -1.76 3.27
CA GLY A 70 -3.97 -2.95 2.60
C GLY A 70 -4.34 -2.68 1.14
N LYS A 71 -4.92 -1.51 0.86
CA LYS A 71 -5.28 -1.12 -0.51
C LYS A 71 -4.03 -0.89 -1.37
N MET A 72 -2.99 -0.28 -0.82
CA MET A 72 -1.74 -0.09 -1.55
C MET A 72 -1.10 -1.42 -1.92
N LYS A 73 -1.09 -2.37 -0.99
CA LYS A 73 -0.57 -3.71 -1.22
C LYS A 73 -1.38 -4.43 -2.31
N GLU A 74 -2.69 -4.35 -2.24
CA GLU A 74 -3.61 -4.94 -3.22
C GLU A 74 -3.38 -4.38 -4.61
N LEU A 75 -3.28 -3.04 -4.72
CA LEU A 75 -3.03 -2.39 -6.00
C LEU A 75 -1.68 -2.78 -6.61
N ALA A 76 -0.64 -2.84 -5.78
CA ALA A 76 0.68 -3.29 -6.25
C ALA A 76 0.60 -4.71 -6.81
N GLY A 77 -0.09 -5.60 -6.11
CA GLY A 77 -0.26 -6.98 -6.54
C GLY A 77 -1.07 -7.10 -7.83
N ASP A 78 -2.13 -6.31 -7.95
CA ASP A 78 -3.00 -6.31 -9.13
C ASP A 78 -2.24 -5.82 -10.37
N ILE A 79 -1.48 -4.76 -10.23
CA ILE A 79 -0.69 -4.21 -11.35
C ILE A 79 0.38 -5.22 -11.77
N GLU A 80 1.11 -5.78 -10.83
CA GLU A 80 2.16 -6.77 -11.12
C GLU A 80 1.57 -8.04 -11.72
N GLY A 81 0.41 -8.48 -11.21
CA GLY A 81 -0.29 -9.64 -11.75
C GLY A 81 -0.73 -9.42 -13.19
N ALA A 82 -1.26 -8.24 -13.50
CA ALA A 82 -1.68 -7.91 -14.86
C ALA A 82 -0.46 -7.83 -15.80
N ARG A 83 0.62 -7.19 -15.37
CA ARG A 83 1.85 -7.12 -16.14
C ARG A 83 2.37 -8.53 -16.46
N ALA A 84 2.47 -9.38 -15.43
CA ALA A 84 2.98 -10.74 -15.62
C ALA A 84 2.12 -11.54 -16.58
N PHE A 85 0.79 -11.43 -16.43
CA PHE A 85 -0.14 -12.14 -17.29
C PHE A 85 0.04 -11.76 -18.78
N TYR A 86 0.07 -10.46 -19.07
CA TYR A 86 0.14 -9.99 -20.44
C TYR A 86 1.55 -10.08 -21.04
N GLU A 87 2.56 -9.66 -20.31
CA GLU A 87 3.95 -9.71 -20.79
C GLU A 87 4.42 -11.15 -21.00
N ASP A 88 4.19 -12.01 -20.02
CA ASP A 88 4.60 -13.42 -20.09
C ASP A 88 3.79 -14.15 -21.17
N GLY A 89 2.53 -13.78 -21.32
CA GLY A 89 1.68 -14.33 -22.38
C GLY A 89 2.18 -13.97 -23.77
N GLU A 90 2.59 -12.73 -23.98
CA GLU A 90 3.18 -12.29 -25.26
C GLU A 90 4.49 -13.02 -25.55
N THR A 91 5.36 -13.15 -24.54
CA THR A 91 6.62 -13.87 -24.68
C THR A 91 6.39 -15.33 -25.07
N LYS A 92 5.43 -15.99 -24.41
CA LYS A 92 5.08 -17.38 -24.73
C LYS A 92 4.52 -17.51 -26.13
N SER A 93 3.66 -16.57 -26.56
CA SER A 93 3.11 -16.56 -27.91
C SER A 93 4.21 -16.43 -28.96
N GLN A 94 5.14 -15.53 -28.74
CA GLN A 94 6.28 -15.35 -29.64
C GLN A 94 7.12 -16.63 -29.73
N SER A 95 7.36 -17.28 -28.60
CA SER A 95 8.14 -18.51 -28.55
C SER A 95 7.48 -19.64 -29.34
N ARG A 96 6.16 -19.69 -29.39
CA ARG A 96 5.42 -20.72 -30.13
C ARG A 96 5.57 -20.61 -31.61
N PHE A 97 5.85 -19.43 -32.12
CA PHE A 97 5.95 -19.17 -33.57
C PHE A 97 7.38 -19.22 -34.12
N LYS A 98 8.34 -19.60 -33.33
CA LYS A 98 9.72 -19.75 -33.76
C LYS A 98 10.09 -21.16 -34.18
#